data_fb48aaef3c79fded50ae9a3e7becc16e
#
_entry.id   fb48aaef3c79fded50ae9a3e7becc16e
#
_cell.length_a   1.000
_cell.length_b   1.000
_cell.length_c   1.000
_cell.angle_alpha   90.00
_cell.angle_beta   90.00
_cell.angle_gamma   90.00
#
_symmetry.space_group_name_H-M   'P 1'
#
loop_
_entity.id
_entity.type
_entity.pdbx_description
1 polymer ?
#
loop_
_entity_poly.entity_id
_entity_poly.type
_entity_poly.pdbx_seq_one_letter_code
_entity_poly.pdbx_strand_id
1 'polypeptide(L)'
;MAIDLMRRHGYDGVSVDAIVEAAGIGRTTFFRYFGTKPGVIWYAFDDTIARLEAELRDAPGDLGAMEAVRRAVVSSTRSAVYDSDVWLERFDLLDSSPSLRVGASEHWELWKRAIAGHLARHTGGSATDATPMAAAGACQGVFVAELRGRLSGDGRDAFVERLDRSLAPVTGVLDQLFRTDG
;
A
#
# COMPACT_ATOMS: atom_id res chain seq x y z
N MET A 1 7.35 -0.87 18.31
CA MET A 1 8.68 -1.16 18.89
C MET A 1 9.79 -1.21 17.85
N ALA A 2 9.85 -2.16 16.87
CA ALA A 2 10.91 -2.17 15.83
C ALA A 2 10.91 -0.89 14.97
N ILE A 3 9.74 -0.44 14.53
CA ILE A 3 9.57 0.81 13.76
C ILE A 3 10.05 2.01 14.57
N ASP A 4 9.69 2.11 15.85
CA ASP A 4 10.12 3.22 16.72
C ASP A 4 11.65 3.22 16.93
N LEU A 5 12.25 2.03 17.01
CA LEU A 5 13.70 1.90 17.12
C LEU A 5 14.39 2.44 15.85
N MET A 6 13.88 2.03 14.67
CA MET A 6 14.38 2.50 13.38
C MET A 6 14.16 4.00 13.16
N ARG A 7 13.05 4.56 13.64
CA ARG A 7 12.80 6.02 13.56
C ARG A 7 13.77 6.83 14.44
N ARG A 8 14.06 6.34 15.65
CA ARG A 8 14.97 7.03 16.59
C ARG A 8 16.43 6.96 16.18
N HIS A 9 16.88 5.85 15.62
CA HIS A 9 18.29 5.56 15.35
C HIS A 9 18.63 5.49 13.86
N GLY A 10 17.67 5.75 12.98
CA GLY A 10 17.79 5.52 11.55
C GLY A 10 17.67 4.05 11.18
N TYR A 11 17.09 3.78 10.00
CA TYR A 11 16.94 2.39 9.53
C TYR A 11 18.29 1.65 9.47
N ASP A 12 19.31 2.26 8.87
CA ASP A 12 20.61 1.60 8.66
C ASP A 12 21.37 1.41 9.98
N GLY A 13 21.16 2.27 10.98
CA GLY A 13 21.78 2.21 12.30
C GLY A 13 21.25 1.11 13.24
N VAL A 14 20.11 0.47 12.90
CA VAL A 14 19.48 -0.57 13.73
C VAL A 14 19.81 -1.96 13.19
N SER A 15 20.41 -2.83 14.02
CA SER A 15 20.67 -4.23 13.65
C SER A 15 19.46 -5.13 13.93
N VAL A 16 19.43 -6.32 13.30
CA VAL A 16 18.42 -7.36 13.63
C VAL A 16 18.55 -7.77 15.09
N ASP A 17 19.77 -7.83 15.64
CA ASP A 17 20.01 -8.18 17.04
C ASP A 17 19.39 -7.16 17.99
N ALA A 18 19.53 -5.88 17.71
CA ALA A 18 18.87 -4.82 18.50
C ALA A 18 17.34 -4.92 18.44
N ILE A 19 16.78 -5.30 17.28
CA ILE A 19 15.34 -5.49 17.12
C ILE A 19 14.84 -6.66 17.96
N VAL A 20 15.51 -7.83 17.87
CA VAL A 20 15.07 -9.03 18.58
C VAL A 20 15.24 -8.90 20.09
N GLU A 21 16.31 -8.24 20.54
CA GLU A 21 16.53 -7.91 21.95
C GLU A 21 15.40 -6.99 22.46
N ALA A 22 15.14 -5.89 21.78
CA ALA A 22 14.08 -4.96 22.15
C ALA A 22 12.69 -5.61 22.13
N ALA A 23 12.45 -6.57 21.22
CA ALA A 23 11.21 -7.29 21.09
C ALA A 23 11.05 -8.46 22.07
N GLY A 24 12.14 -8.89 22.73
CA GLY A 24 12.13 -10.08 23.59
C GLY A 24 11.90 -11.39 22.83
N ILE A 25 12.30 -11.47 21.54
CA ILE A 25 12.13 -12.65 20.69
C ILE A 25 13.47 -13.21 20.23
N GLY A 26 13.50 -14.49 19.83
CA GLY A 26 14.70 -15.09 19.25
C GLY A 26 14.91 -14.73 17.78
N ARG A 27 16.18 -14.76 17.29
CA ARG A 27 16.52 -14.55 15.86
C ARG A 27 15.73 -15.49 14.93
N THR A 28 15.61 -16.76 15.29
CA THR A 28 14.84 -17.74 14.49
C THR A 28 13.39 -17.32 14.34
N THR A 29 12.77 -16.82 15.39
CA THR A 29 11.39 -16.30 15.37
C THR A 29 11.31 -15.07 14.46
N PHE A 30 12.25 -14.14 14.59
CA PHE A 30 12.30 -12.96 13.72
C PHE A 30 12.36 -13.34 12.23
N PHE A 31 13.33 -14.18 11.84
CA PHE A 31 13.48 -14.58 10.43
C PHE A 31 12.33 -15.42 9.90
N ARG A 32 11.66 -16.19 10.76
CA ARG A 32 10.45 -16.94 10.38
C ARG A 32 9.29 -16.02 10.02
N TYR A 33 9.11 -14.88 10.73
CA TYR A 33 8.01 -13.96 10.49
C TYR A 33 8.31 -12.90 9.43
N PHE A 34 9.51 -12.36 9.44
CA PHE A 34 9.86 -11.19 8.61
C PHE A 34 10.85 -11.51 7.48
N GLY A 35 11.49 -12.67 7.49
CA GLY A 35 12.49 -13.09 6.51
C GLY A 35 13.76 -12.24 6.51
N THR A 36 13.63 -10.92 6.52
CA THR A 36 14.72 -9.95 6.46
C THR A 36 14.42 -8.72 7.32
N LYS A 37 15.44 -7.86 7.56
CA LYS A 37 15.22 -6.58 8.23
C LYS A 37 14.25 -5.65 7.45
N PRO A 38 14.36 -5.48 6.11
CA PRO A 38 13.33 -4.80 5.33
C PRO A 38 11.93 -5.38 5.48
N GLY A 39 11.82 -6.70 5.63
CA GLY A 39 10.54 -7.39 5.82
C GLY A 39 9.71 -6.86 7.00
N VAL A 40 10.35 -6.32 8.05
CA VAL A 40 9.65 -5.65 9.15
C VAL A 40 8.84 -4.44 8.69
N ILE A 41 9.37 -3.73 7.69
CA ILE A 41 8.70 -2.57 7.09
C ILE A 41 7.55 -3.04 6.19
N TRP A 42 7.83 -4.02 5.33
CA TRP A 42 6.92 -4.44 4.26
C TRP A 42 5.78 -5.35 4.71
N TYR A 43 5.97 -6.12 5.80
CA TYR A 43 4.98 -7.08 6.30
C TYR A 43 3.54 -6.49 6.36
N ALA A 44 3.38 -5.30 6.92
CA ALA A 44 2.07 -4.68 7.05
C ALA A 44 1.55 -4.10 5.72
N PHE A 45 2.45 -3.77 4.78
CA PHE A 45 2.05 -3.33 3.45
C PHE A 45 1.59 -4.51 2.59
N ASP A 46 2.29 -5.65 2.69
CA ASP A 46 1.88 -6.89 2.03
C ASP A 46 0.51 -7.38 2.51
N ASP A 47 0.24 -7.27 3.82
CA ASP A 47 -1.09 -7.54 4.38
C ASP A 47 -2.15 -6.57 3.81
N THR A 48 -1.80 -5.30 3.63
CA THR A 48 -2.69 -4.33 2.98
C THR A 48 -2.97 -4.68 1.52
N ILE A 49 -1.96 -5.19 0.78
CA ILE A 49 -2.13 -5.67 -0.60
C ILE A 49 -3.08 -6.86 -0.64
N ALA A 50 -2.91 -7.83 0.27
CA ALA A 50 -3.79 -8.99 0.35
C ALA A 50 -5.26 -8.60 0.63
N ARG A 51 -5.48 -7.60 1.49
CA ARG A 51 -6.83 -7.03 1.73
C ARG A 51 -7.38 -6.33 0.50
N LEU A 52 -6.56 -5.53 -0.18
CA LEU A 52 -6.93 -4.88 -1.44
C LEU A 52 -7.38 -5.90 -2.49
N GLU A 53 -6.65 -7.01 -2.64
CA GLU A 53 -7.02 -8.09 -3.56
C GLU A 53 -8.34 -8.75 -3.19
N ALA A 54 -8.61 -8.95 -1.89
CA ALA A 54 -9.86 -9.50 -1.40
C ALA A 54 -11.04 -8.55 -1.71
N GLU A 55 -10.93 -7.27 -1.37
CA GLU A 55 -11.92 -6.23 -1.65
C GLU A 55 -12.23 -6.13 -3.16
N LEU A 56 -11.20 -6.18 -4.01
CA LEU A 56 -11.37 -6.14 -5.47
C LEU A 56 -11.98 -7.43 -6.05
N ARG A 57 -11.79 -8.57 -5.40
CA ARG A 57 -12.41 -9.84 -5.80
C ARG A 57 -13.89 -9.85 -5.44
N ASP A 58 -14.23 -9.31 -4.28
CA ASP A 58 -15.57 -9.33 -3.72
C ASP A 58 -16.40 -8.08 -4.10
N ALA A 59 -15.83 -7.19 -4.95
CA ALA A 59 -16.50 -5.99 -5.41
C ALA A 59 -17.81 -6.32 -6.16
N PRO A 60 -18.91 -5.60 -5.89
CA PRO A 60 -20.18 -5.78 -6.59
C PRO A 60 -20.03 -5.63 -8.11
N GLY A 61 -20.64 -6.54 -8.88
CA GLY A 61 -20.50 -6.58 -10.34
C GLY A 61 -21.18 -5.42 -11.08
N ASP A 62 -22.08 -4.70 -10.41
CA ASP A 62 -22.77 -3.50 -10.91
C ASP A 62 -21.99 -2.20 -10.64
N LEU A 63 -20.90 -2.30 -9.90
CA LEU A 63 -20.05 -1.16 -9.61
C LEU A 63 -19.08 -0.88 -10.76
N GLY A 64 -18.91 0.40 -11.14
CA GLY A 64 -17.91 0.79 -12.13
C GLY A 64 -16.50 0.33 -11.73
N ALA A 65 -15.71 -0.09 -12.71
CA ALA A 65 -14.40 -0.72 -12.48
C ALA A 65 -13.46 0.14 -11.61
N MET A 66 -13.37 1.43 -11.92
CA MET A 66 -12.52 2.36 -11.18
C MET A 66 -13.13 2.81 -9.85
N GLU A 67 -14.45 2.80 -9.72
CA GLU A 67 -15.10 3.03 -8.43
C GLU A 67 -14.87 1.86 -7.48
N ALA A 68 -14.85 0.62 -7.97
CA ALA A 68 -14.45 -0.55 -7.19
C ALA A 68 -13.00 -0.41 -6.70
N VAL A 69 -12.08 0.02 -7.57
CA VAL A 69 -10.68 0.30 -7.21
C VAL A 69 -10.60 1.36 -6.10
N ARG A 70 -11.29 2.49 -6.25
CA ARG A 70 -11.30 3.56 -5.25
C ARG A 70 -11.74 3.05 -3.89
N ARG A 71 -12.88 2.35 -3.84
CA ARG A 71 -13.42 1.80 -2.58
C ARG A 71 -12.47 0.78 -1.96
N ALA A 72 -11.93 -0.12 -2.76
CA ALA A 72 -11.01 -1.14 -2.27
C ALA A 72 -9.71 -0.54 -1.71
N VAL A 73 -9.12 0.46 -2.38
CA VAL A 73 -7.93 1.16 -1.90
C VAL A 73 -8.22 1.89 -0.59
N VAL A 74 -9.34 2.60 -0.50
CA VAL A 74 -9.71 3.34 0.72
C VAL A 74 -10.02 2.38 1.86
N SER A 75 -10.78 1.31 1.63
CA SER A 75 -11.16 0.31 2.63
C SER A 75 -9.95 -0.44 3.18
N SER A 76 -9.10 -0.99 2.31
CA SER A 76 -7.90 -1.71 2.72
C SER A 76 -6.91 -0.81 3.49
N THR A 77 -6.76 0.44 3.06
CA THR A 77 -5.94 1.44 3.75
C THR A 77 -6.52 1.79 5.11
N ARG A 78 -7.83 2.01 5.21
CA ARG A 78 -8.51 2.27 6.47
C ARG A 78 -8.25 1.14 7.47
N SER A 79 -8.47 -0.11 7.07
CA SER A 79 -8.19 -1.27 7.91
C SER A 79 -6.74 -1.29 8.39
N ALA A 80 -5.79 -1.06 7.48
CA ALA A 80 -4.37 -1.07 7.80
C ALA A 80 -3.95 0.00 8.83
N VAL A 81 -4.44 1.24 8.69
CA VAL A 81 -4.11 2.33 9.62
C VAL A 81 -4.78 2.18 11.00
N TYR A 82 -5.90 1.43 11.07
CA TYR A 82 -6.55 1.12 12.34
C TYR A 82 -5.95 -0.08 13.03
N ASP A 83 -5.48 -1.09 12.28
CA ASP A 83 -4.87 -2.29 12.84
C ASP A 83 -3.43 -2.05 13.36
N SER A 84 -2.80 -0.95 12.95
CA SER A 84 -1.42 -0.66 13.35
C SER A 84 -1.19 0.83 13.58
N ASP A 85 -0.89 1.20 14.84
CA ASP A 85 -0.56 2.57 15.22
C ASP A 85 0.65 3.16 14.49
N VAL A 86 1.52 2.29 13.98
CA VAL A 86 2.75 2.66 13.29
C VAL A 86 2.70 2.39 11.78
N TRP A 87 1.51 2.13 11.21
CA TRP A 87 1.39 1.82 9.78
C TRP A 87 1.87 2.99 8.90
N LEU A 88 1.38 4.19 9.16
CA LEU A 88 1.78 5.40 8.43
C LEU A 88 3.26 5.74 8.65
N GLU A 89 3.76 5.51 9.86
CA GLU A 89 5.14 5.81 10.23
C GLU A 89 6.18 4.96 9.48
N ARG A 90 5.79 3.79 8.97
CA ARG A 90 6.65 2.96 8.11
C ARG A 90 7.06 3.69 6.84
N PHE A 91 6.18 4.49 6.27
CA PHE A 91 6.44 5.24 5.05
C PHE A 91 7.44 6.38 5.25
N ASP A 92 7.53 6.94 6.45
CA ASP A 92 8.54 7.94 6.80
C ASP A 92 9.97 7.34 6.71
N LEU A 93 10.10 6.03 6.96
CA LEU A 93 11.37 5.34 6.86
C LEU A 93 11.81 5.09 5.40
N LEU A 94 10.87 4.97 4.46
CA LEU A 94 11.18 4.64 3.06
C LEU A 94 12.05 5.71 2.39
N ASP A 95 11.81 6.98 2.69
CA ASP A 95 12.60 8.07 2.15
C ASP A 95 13.93 8.26 2.91
N SER A 96 14.08 7.64 4.09
CA SER A 96 15.26 7.78 4.94
C SER A 96 16.44 6.88 4.56
N SER A 97 16.22 5.81 3.79
CA SER A 97 17.27 4.84 3.42
C SER A 97 17.19 4.44 1.94
N PRO A 98 18.32 4.53 1.19
CA PRO A 98 18.39 4.03 -0.19
C PRO A 98 18.03 2.56 -0.34
N SER A 99 18.41 1.71 0.63
CA SER A 99 18.12 0.28 0.61
C SER A 99 16.62 -0.02 0.69
N LEU A 100 15.86 0.77 1.44
CA LEU A 100 14.41 0.65 1.52
C LEU A 100 13.73 1.11 0.23
N ARG A 101 14.24 2.17 -0.42
CA ARG A 101 13.67 2.65 -1.69
C ARG A 101 13.75 1.61 -2.81
N VAL A 102 14.81 0.81 -2.86
CA VAL A 102 14.93 -0.28 -3.83
C VAL A 102 13.82 -1.34 -3.60
N GLY A 103 13.62 -1.78 -2.35
CA GLY A 103 12.55 -2.73 -2.02
C GLY A 103 11.14 -2.16 -2.25
N ALA A 104 10.95 -0.84 -2.09
CA ALA A 104 9.67 -0.19 -2.31
C ALA A 104 9.12 -0.41 -3.72
N SER A 105 9.99 -0.44 -4.73
CA SER A 105 9.58 -0.64 -6.12
C SER A 105 8.85 -1.97 -6.32
N GLU A 106 9.36 -3.05 -5.74
CA GLU A 106 8.78 -4.39 -5.85
C GLU A 106 7.37 -4.46 -5.22
N HIS A 107 7.22 -3.94 -4.00
CA HIS A 107 5.93 -3.93 -3.31
C HIS A 107 4.90 -3.03 -4.00
N TRP A 108 5.32 -1.90 -4.55
CA TRP A 108 4.44 -1.06 -5.38
C TRP A 108 4.04 -1.73 -6.70
N GLU A 109 4.90 -2.55 -7.29
CA GLU A 109 4.53 -3.35 -8.46
C GLU A 109 3.46 -4.40 -8.12
N LEU A 110 3.57 -5.07 -6.97
CA LEU A 110 2.54 -6.00 -6.49
C LEU A 110 1.20 -5.27 -6.27
N TRP A 111 1.23 -4.11 -5.62
CA TRP A 111 0.04 -3.29 -5.39
C TRP A 111 -0.63 -2.86 -6.71
N LYS A 112 0.15 -2.39 -7.69
CA LYS A 112 -0.38 -2.02 -9.02
C LYS A 112 -0.96 -3.23 -9.76
N ARG A 113 -0.31 -4.39 -9.68
CA ARG A 113 -0.79 -5.62 -10.31
C ARG A 113 -2.13 -6.09 -9.75
N ALA A 114 -2.36 -5.94 -8.46
CA ALA A 114 -3.65 -6.24 -7.85
C ALA A 114 -4.77 -5.40 -8.49
N ILE A 115 -4.56 -4.10 -8.62
CA ILE A 115 -5.52 -3.18 -9.27
C ILE A 115 -5.64 -3.50 -10.76
N ALA A 116 -4.53 -3.61 -11.48
CA ALA A 116 -4.53 -3.88 -12.92
C ALA A 116 -5.21 -5.22 -13.25
N GLY A 117 -5.06 -6.24 -12.39
CA GLY A 117 -5.75 -7.51 -12.53
C GLY A 117 -7.27 -7.40 -12.41
N HIS A 118 -7.75 -6.53 -11.52
CA HIS A 118 -9.18 -6.22 -11.44
C HIS A 118 -9.68 -5.53 -12.72
N LEU A 119 -8.97 -4.48 -13.14
CA LEU A 119 -9.34 -3.69 -14.32
C LEU A 119 -9.29 -4.51 -15.62
N ALA A 120 -8.30 -5.39 -15.76
CA ALA A 120 -8.18 -6.28 -16.93
C ALA A 120 -9.39 -7.21 -17.12
N ARG A 121 -10.06 -7.62 -16.03
CA ARG A 121 -11.28 -8.44 -16.13
C ARG A 121 -12.44 -7.70 -16.84
N HIS A 122 -12.50 -6.39 -16.74
CA HIS A 122 -13.52 -5.57 -17.41
C HIS A 122 -13.25 -5.37 -18.91
N THR A 123 -11.98 -5.48 -19.34
CA THR A 123 -11.59 -5.31 -20.76
C THR A 123 -11.31 -6.64 -21.47
N GLY A 124 -11.35 -7.77 -20.75
CA GLY A 124 -10.97 -9.08 -21.30
C GLY A 124 -9.46 -9.21 -21.59
N GLY A 125 -8.64 -8.30 -21.04
CA GLY A 125 -7.20 -8.24 -21.26
C GLY A 125 -6.37 -8.87 -20.14
N SER A 126 -5.10 -8.46 -20.06
CA SER A 126 -4.12 -8.91 -19.07
C SER A 126 -3.81 -7.80 -18.05
N ALA A 127 -3.46 -8.21 -16.82
CA ALA A 127 -2.95 -7.29 -15.78
C ALA A 127 -1.66 -6.55 -16.19
N THR A 128 -0.95 -7.06 -17.21
CA THR A 128 0.27 -6.44 -17.73
C THR A 128 0.03 -5.51 -18.92
N ASP A 129 -1.23 -5.36 -19.38
CA ASP A 129 -1.56 -4.45 -20.46
C ASP A 129 -1.38 -2.99 -20.05
N ALA A 130 -1.03 -2.14 -21.00
CA ALA A 130 -0.67 -0.75 -20.75
C ALA A 130 -1.78 0.05 -20.07
N THR A 131 -3.04 -0.11 -20.48
CA THR A 131 -4.17 0.66 -19.95
C THR A 131 -4.47 0.33 -18.48
N PRO A 132 -4.66 -0.95 -18.07
CA PRO A 132 -4.83 -1.30 -16.66
C PRO A 132 -3.64 -0.88 -15.79
N MET A 133 -2.41 -1.06 -16.28
CA MET A 133 -1.20 -0.67 -15.54
C MET A 133 -1.06 0.85 -15.39
N ALA A 134 -1.41 1.62 -16.43
CA ALA A 134 -1.40 3.09 -16.36
C ALA A 134 -2.43 3.60 -15.35
N ALA A 135 -3.65 3.04 -15.34
CA ALA A 135 -4.69 3.40 -14.38
C ALA A 135 -4.27 3.05 -12.94
N ALA A 136 -3.68 1.87 -12.72
CA ALA A 136 -3.13 1.48 -11.43
C ALA A 136 -1.98 2.41 -10.99
N GLY A 137 -1.13 2.82 -11.93
CA GLY A 137 -0.06 3.79 -11.70
C GLY A 137 -0.57 5.17 -11.31
N ALA A 138 -1.67 5.63 -11.90
CA ALA A 138 -2.32 6.88 -11.51
C ALA A 138 -2.83 6.83 -10.06
N CYS A 139 -3.48 5.72 -9.66
CA CYS A 139 -3.89 5.51 -8.27
C CYS A 139 -2.70 5.48 -7.31
N GLN A 140 -1.60 4.82 -7.69
CA GLN A 140 -0.36 4.82 -6.91
C GLN A 140 0.20 6.23 -6.76
N GLY A 141 0.21 7.02 -7.83
CA GLY A 141 0.69 8.41 -7.80
C GLY A 141 -0.09 9.25 -6.78
N VAL A 142 -1.41 9.13 -6.76
CA VAL A 142 -2.28 9.78 -5.75
C VAL A 142 -1.92 9.29 -4.34
N PHE A 143 -1.83 7.98 -4.14
CA PHE A 143 -1.53 7.38 -2.84
C PHE A 143 -0.19 7.88 -2.28
N VAL A 144 0.86 7.86 -3.10
CA VAL A 144 2.20 8.34 -2.71
C VAL A 144 2.21 9.84 -2.44
N ALA A 145 1.46 10.64 -3.22
CA ALA A 145 1.34 12.07 -3.00
C ALA A 145 0.70 12.36 -1.63
N GLU A 146 -0.38 11.66 -1.28
CA GLU A 146 -1.05 11.80 0.02
C GLU A 146 -0.17 11.33 1.20
N LEU A 147 0.60 10.24 1.02
CA LEU A 147 1.57 9.82 2.03
C LEU A 147 2.63 10.89 2.32
N ARG A 148 3.17 11.51 1.25
CA ARG A 148 4.20 12.55 1.37
C ARG A 148 3.64 13.90 1.82
N GLY A 149 2.41 14.23 1.42
CA GLY A 149 1.71 15.44 1.84
C GLY A 149 1.18 15.40 3.26
N ARG A 150 1.32 14.27 3.96
CA ARG A 150 0.90 14.10 5.34
C ARG A 150 1.68 15.03 6.26
N LEU A 151 0.96 15.84 7.04
CA LEU A 151 1.55 16.67 8.08
C LEU A 151 1.80 15.82 9.34
N SER A 152 2.87 16.15 10.06
CA SER A 152 3.13 15.55 11.38
C SER A 152 1.97 15.89 12.31
N GLY A 153 1.24 14.86 12.77
CA GLY A 153 0.08 15.02 13.64
C GLY A 153 -1.28 14.85 12.94
N ASP A 154 -1.33 14.69 11.64
CA ASP A 154 -2.57 14.28 10.96
C ASP A 154 -3.09 12.96 11.53
N GLY A 155 -4.35 12.94 11.95
CA GLY A 155 -5.03 11.73 12.39
C GLY A 155 -5.23 10.74 11.24
N ARG A 156 -5.45 9.47 11.61
CA ARG A 156 -5.71 8.37 10.65
C ARG A 156 -6.89 8.67 9.75
N ASP A 157 -7.98 9.19 10.32
CA ASP A 157 -9.19 9.57 9.58
C ASP A 157 -8.90 10.64 8.54
N ALA A 158 -8.16 11.68 8.91
CA ALA A 158 -7.80 12.76 8.01
C ALA A 158 -7.00 12.26 6.80
N PHE A 159 -6.09 11.29 7.00
CA PHE A 159 -5.35 10.67 5.91
C PHE A 159 -6.28 9.88 4.98
N VAL A 160 -7.14 9.02 5.53
CA VAL A 160 -8.05 8.18 4.75
C VAL A 160 -9.07 9.02 3.97
N GLU A 161 -9.61 10.09 4.59
CA GLU A 161 -10.53 11.02 3.93
C GLU A 161 -9.87 11.83 2.82
N ARG A 162 -8.61 12.25 2.99
CA ARG A 162 -7.87 12.92 1.92
C ARG A 162 -7.59 11.98 0.77
N LEU A 163 -7.16 10.75 1.07
CA LEU A 163 -6.92 9.72 0.05
C LEU A 163 -8.16 9.48 -0.79
N ASP A 164 -9.31 9.27 -0.16
CA ASP A 164 -10.59 9.08 -0.85
C ASP A 164 -10.95 10.27 -1.75
N ARG A 165 -10.85 11.48 -1.20
CA ARG A 165 -11.15 12.73 -1.92
C ARG A 165 -10.21 12.96 -3.10
N SER A 166 -8.95 12.61 -2.98
CA SER A 166 -7.95 12.77 -4.06
C SER A 166 -8.05 11.68 -5.13
N LEU A 167 -8.49 10.47 -4.77
CA LEU A 167 -8.74 9.39 -5.73
C LEU A 167 -9.99 9.64 -6.56
N ALA A 168 -11.05 10.20 -5.99
CA ALA A 168 -12.35 10.35 -6.63
C ALA A 168 -12.30 10.99 -8.03
N PRO A 169 -11.65 12.16 -8.26
CA PRO A 169 -11.59 12.75 -9.59
C PRO A 169 -10.77 11.93 -10.58
N VAL A 170 -9.68 11.30 -10.13
CA VAL A 170 -8.80 10.48 -10.97
C VAL A 170 -9.54 9.23 -11.43
N THR A 171 -10.16 8.50 -10.51
CA THR A 171 -10.91 7.29 -10.84
C THR A 171 -12.15 7.60 -11.67
N GLY A 172 -12.83 8.72 -11.41
CA GLY A 172 -13.98 9.15 -12.20
C GLY A 172 -13.66 9.41 -13.68
N VAL A 173 -12.51 10.01 -13.98
CA VAL A 173 -12.04 10.22 -15.36
C VAL A 173 -11.62 8.90 -16.01
N LEU A 174 -10.87 8.06 -15.28
CA LEU A 174 -10.34 6.80 -15.82
C LEU A 174 -11.41 5.72 -16.00
N ASP A 175 -12.55 5.81 -15.32
CA ASP A 175 -13.63 4.82 -15.41
C ASP A 175 -14.13 4.66 -16.86
N GLN A 176 -14.05 5.71 -17.66
CA GLN A 176 -14.45 5.67 -19.08
C GLN A 176 -13.65 4.67 -19.92
N LEU A 177 -12.40 4.36 -19.52
CA LEU A 177 -11.52 3.42 -20.21
C LEU A 177 -11.95 1.95 -20.01
N PHE A 178 -12.80 1.69 -19.03
CA PHE A 178 -13.21 0.35 -18.60
C PHE A 178 -14.72 0.11 -18.73
N ARG A 179 -15.45 1.08 -19.31
CA ARG A 179 -16.85 0.88 -19.69
C ARG A 179 -16.89 0.00 -20.93
N THR A 180 -17.53 -1.14 -20.82
CA THR A 180 -17.94 -1.92 -22.00
C THR A 180 -19.11 -1.18 -22.64
N ASP A 181 -18.96 -0.74 -23.88
CA ASP A 181 -20.08 -0.31 -24.69
C ASP A 181 -21.02 -1.51 -24.83
N GLY A 182 -22.23 -1.40 -24.24
CA GLY A 182 -23.29 -2.42 -24.25
C GLY A 182 -23.93 -2.57 -25.61
#